data_7db298dbfebde8f87ef335ab95a3f4e5
#
_entry.id   7db298dbfebde8f87ef335ab95a3f4e5
#
_cell.length_a   1.000
_cell.length_b   1.000
_cell.length_c   1.000
_cell.angle_alpha   90.00
_cell.angle_beta   90.00
_cell.angle_gamma   90.00
#
_symmetry.space_group_name_H-M   'P 1'
#
loop_
_entity.id
_entity.type
_entity.pdbx_description
1 polymer ?
#
loop_
_entity_poly.entity_id
_entity_poly.type
_entity_poly.pdbx_seq_one_letter_code
_entity_poly.pdbx_strand_id
1 'polypeptide(L)'
;MTPLRQRMVEDMRVRNLSANTQRAYLQQVGAFAKHFGRSPATLGPEDIRAWQLHLVEVRQLARSSLVTATAALRFLYTVTLKRDSSVDDIVMSKQPRTLPVILSREEVTAFFESIRSLKHRAILMTAYAGGLRISEVTRLKVGDIDSQRMVLRIEQGKGQVDRYVMLSPRLLEILRTYWQTGRPQHWLFPGRFADQPIVPGTIRLACQQARRRAGISKPVTPHSLRHAFATHLLESGTDVRTIQLLLGHRSLATTSRYLKVATSTICATISPLDLLPQLVAPDSPEEPPVNF
;
A
#
# COMPACT_ATOMS: atom_id res chain seq x y z
N MET A 1 6.81 10.40 31.64
CA MET A 1 5.72 10.54 30.68
C MET A 1 4.71 11.51 31.24
N THR A 2 4.21 12.50 30.46
CA THR A 2 3.25 13.49 31.00
C THR A 2 1.87 12.85 31.20
N PRO A 3 1.05 13.32 32.16
CA PRO A 3 -0.29 12.78 32.39
C PRO A 3 -1.19 12.80 31.13
N LEU A 4 -1.13 13.88 30.35
CA LEU A 4 -1.86 13.99 29.08
C LEU A 4 -1.46 12.92 28.07
N ARG A 5 -0.15 12.67 27.92
CA ARG A 5 0.35 11.63 27.00
C ARG A 5 -0.10 10.24 27.45
N GLN A 6 -0.07 9.97 28.77
CA GLN A 6 -0.53 8.72 29.33
C GLN A 6 -2.02 8.50 29.01
N ARG A 7 -2.86 9.49 29.30
CA ARG A 7 -4.29 9.45 29.01
C ARG A 7 -4.58 9.21 27.51
N MET A 8 -3.87 9.91 26.62
CA MET A 8 -4.01 9.70 25.18
C MET A 8 -3.65 8.28 24.77
N VAL A 9 -2.61 7.67 25.35
CA VAL A 9 -2.25 6.25 25.10
C VAL A 9 -3.37 5.32 25.55
N GLU A 10 -3.93 5.54 26.71
CA GLU A 10 -5.04 4.74 27.25
C GLU A 10 -6.28 4.86 26.36
N ASP A 11 -6.65 6.08 25.95
CA ASP A 11 -7.77 6.33 25.02
C ASP A 11 -7.58 5.63 23.66
N MET A 12 -6.34 5.58 23.14
CA MET A 12 -6.01 4.86 21.91
C MET A 12 -6.09 3.34 22.10
N ARG A 13 -5.68 2.81 23.27
CA ARG A 13 -5.75 1.37 23.58
C ARG A 13 -7.19 0.90 23.72
N VAL A 14 -8.02 1.63 24.45
CA VAL A 14 -9.46 1.31 24.59
C VAL A 14 -10.15 1.24 23.22
N ARG A 15 -9.71 2.04 22.26
CA ARG A 15 -10.24 2.03 20.88
C ARG A 15 -9.52 1.06 19.95
N ASN A 16 -8.65 0.20 20.50
CA ASN A 16 -7.89 -0.81 19.77
C ASN A 16 -7.13 -0.24 18.56
N LEU A 17 -6.56 0.97 18.69
CA LEU A 17 -5.71 1.53 17.65
C LEU A 17 -4.39 0.78 17.57
N SER A 18 -3.92 0.52 16.33
CA SER A 18 -2.66 -0.20 16.12
C SER A 18 -1.47 0.51 16.77
N ALA A 19 -0.46 -0.25 17.22
CA ALA A 19 0.76 0.30 17.81
C ALA A 19 1.47 1.33 16.88
N ASN A 20 1.39 1.14 15.56
CA ASN A 20 1.92 2.09 14.60
C ASN A 20 1.13 3.40 14.58
N THR A 21 -0.20 3.34 14.64
CA THR A 21 -1.06 4.53 14.73
C THR A 21 -0.80 5.28 16.04
N GLN A 22 -0.73 4.55 17.16
CA GLN A 22 -0.43 5.14 18.46
C GLN A 22 0.92 5.89 18.42
N ARG A 23 1.97 5.25 17.89
CA ARG A 23 3.30 5.86 17.76
C ARG A 23 3.27 7.10 16.88
N ALA A 24 2.63 7.03 15.72
CA ALA A 24 2.51 8.16 14.80
C ALA A 24 1.76 9.33 15.43
N TYR A 25 0.65 9.09 16.10
CA TYR A 25 -0.12 10.14 16.76
C TYR A 25 0.67 10.80 17.88
N LEU A 26 1.31 10.02 18.75
CA LEU A 26 2.15 10.55 19.82
C LEU A 26 3.33 11.38 19.28
N GLN A 27 3.90 10.96 18.15
CA GLN A 27 4.98 11.73 17.51
C GLN A 27 4.48 13.08 16.99
N GLN A 28 3.30 13.12 16.36
CA GLN A 28 2.73 14.36 15.83
C GLN A 28 2.32 15.32 16.95
N VAL A 29 1.66 14.82 17.99
CA VAL A 29 1.29 15.64 19.16
C VAL A 29 2.54 16.13 19.91
N GLY A 30 3.57 15.30 20.02
CA GLY A 30 4.85 15.70 20.60
C GLY A 30 5.55 16.80 19.81
N ALA A 31 5.51 16.73 18.47
CA ALA A 31 6.04 17.77 17.60
C ALA A 31 5.27 19.10 17.74
N PHE A 32 3.94 19.03 17.84
CA PHE A 32 3.07 20.16 18.09
C PHE A 32 3.39 20.85 19.43
N ALA A 33 3.45 20.08 20.52
CA ALA A 33 3.83 20.58 21.84
C ALA A 33 5.21 21.25 21.87
N LYS A 34 6.17 20.61 21.18
CA LYS A 34 7.56 21.14 21.08
C LYS A 34 7.61 22.46 20.32
N HIS A 35 6.82 22.61 19.26
CA HIS A 35 6.79 23.84 18.44
C HIS A 35 6.36 25.05 19.25
N PHE A 36 5.34 24.91 20.10
CA PHE A 36 4.85 26.02 20.93
C PHE A 36 5.51 26.11 22.31
N GLY A 37 6.33 25.14 22.71
CA GLY A 37 6.93 25.09 24.04
C GLY A 37 5.92 24.97 25.19
N ARG A 38 4.65 24.62 24.88
CA ARG A 38 3.54 24.58 25.84
C ARG A 38 2.79 23.24 25.77
N SER A 39 2.06 22.93 26.84
CA SER A 39 1.19 21.74 26.82
C SER A 39 0.09 21.88 25.76
N PRO A 40 -0.19 20.84 24.95
CA PRO A 40 -1.31 20.86 24.00
C PRO A 40 -2.66 21.16 24.68
N ALA A 41 -2.80 20.86 25.97
CA ALA A 41 -4.01 21.17 26.72
C ALA A 41 -4.29 22.69 26.88
N THR A 42 -3.28 23.55 26.74
CA THR A 42 -3.40 25.00 26.84
C THR A 42 -3.47 25.71 25.48
N LEU A 43 -3.32 24.95 24.39
CA LEU A 43 -3.37 25.46 23.02
C LEU A 43 -4.81 25.46 22.50
N GLY A 44 -5.12 26.45 21.68
CA GLY A 44 -6.46 26.67 21.12
C GLY A 44 -6.53 26.51 19.60
N PRO A 45 -7.69 26.86 18.99
CA PRO A 45 -7.90 26.75 17.54
C PRO A 45 -6.88 27.55 16.72
N GLU A 46 -6.53 28.76 17.14
CA GLU A 46 -5.54 29.58 16.41
C GLU A 46 -4.13 28.95 16.43
N ASP A 47 -3.73 28.34 17.56
CA ASP A 47 -2.45 27.60 17.63
C ASP A 47 -2.47 26.40 16.68
N ILE A 48 -3.60 25.70 16.57
CA ILE A 48 -3.77 24.56 15.65
C ILE A 48 -3.66 25.03 14.20
N ARG A 49 -4.32 26.12 13.84
CA ARG A 49 -4.25 26.73 12.52
C ARG A 49 -2.82 27.17 12.18
N ALA A 50 -2.15 27.87 13.08
CA ALA A 50 -0.76 28.30 12.92
C ALA A 50 0.17 27.09 12.71
N TRP A 51 -0.05 26.00 13.46
CA TRP A 51 0.69 24.75 13.27
C TRP A 51 0.46 24.14 11.89
N GLN A 52 -0.79 24.07 11.41
CA GLN A 52 -1.10 23.54 10.09
C GLN A 52 -0.41 24.35 8.98
N LEU A 53 -0.43 25.69 9.06
CA LEU A 53 0.32 26.57 8.16
C LEU A 53 1.82 26.30 8.22
N HIS A 54 2.39 26.21 9.41
CA HIS A 54 3.81 25.85 9.59
C HIS A 54 4.19 24.51 8.94
N LEU A 55 3.32 23.48 9.05
CA LEU A 55 3.55 22.18 8.42
C LEU A 55 3.53 22.26 6.88
N VAL A 56 2.69 23.13 6.32
CA VAL A 56 2.54 23.30 4.87
C VAL A 56 3.65 24.19 4.31
N GLU A 57 3.84 25.38 4.88
CA GLU A 57 4.69 26.44 4.32
C GLU A 57 6.16 26.27 4.70
N VAL A 58 6.44 25.98 5.96
CA VAL A 58 7.81 25.90 6.48
C VAL A 58 8.36 24.48 6.39
N ARG A 59 7.60 23.48 6.86
CA ARG A 59 8.03 22.09 6.85
C ARG A 59 7.80 21.38 5.50
N GLN A 60 6.97 21.95 4.63
CA GLN A 60 6.62 21.41 3.30
C GLN A 60 6.31 19.92 3.33
N LEU A 61 5.56 19.49 4.35
CA LEU A 61 5.26 18.08 4.52
C LEU A 61 4.39 17.54 3.38
N ALA A 62 4.66 16.28 2.99
CA ALA A 62 3.80 15.56 2.09
C ALA A 62 2.36 15.48 2.65
N ARG A 63 1.35 15.56 1.78
CA ARG A 63 -0.07 15.55 2.18
C ARG A 63 -0.47 14.38 3.07
N SER A 64 0.10 13.19 2.85
CA SER A 64 -0.14 12.02 3.72
C SER A 64 0.32 12.26 5.15
N SER A 65 1.42 12.98 5.34
CA SER A 65 1.93 13.36 6.66
C SER A 65 1.04 14.42 7.31
N LEU A 66 0.55 15.38 6.53
CA LEU A 66 -0.43 16.39 7.00
C LEU A 66 -1.71 15.73 7.49
N VAL A 67 -2.27 14.75 6.73
CA VAL A 67 -3.45 13.99 7.15
C VAL A 67 -3.20 13.27 8.47
N THR A 68 -2.01 12.69 8.65
CA THR A 68 -1.66 12.01 9.91
C THR A 68 -1.54 12.99 11.07
N ALA A 69 -0.91 14.16 10.86
CA ALA A 69 -0.78 15.20 11.86
C ALA A 69 -2.15 15.75 12.30
N THR A 70 -3.00 16.05 11.30
CA THR A 70 -4.37 16.52 11.53
C THR A 70 -5.22 15.49 12.28
N ALA A 71 -5.15 14.21 11.89
CA ALA A 71 -5.87 13.14 12.57
C ALA A 71 -5.40 12.95 14.01
N ALA A 72 -4.10 13.12 14.29
CA ALA A 72 -3.55 13.03 15.63
C ALA A 72 -4.06 14.17 16.54
N LEU A 73 -4.08 15.41 16.04
CA LEU A 73 -4.62 16.55 16.78
C LEU A 73 -6.14 16.40 16.98
N ARG A 74 -6.86 16.00 15.94
CA ARG A 74 -8.29 15.72 16.06
C ARG A 74 -8.57 14.71 17.16
N PHE A 75 -7.85 13.58 17.18
CA PHE A 75 -7.97 12.58 18.24
C PHE A 75 -7.68 13.16 19.63
N LEU A 76 -6.62 13.94 19.78
CA LEU A 76 -6.25 14.58 21.04
C LEU A 76 -7.37 15.48 21.56
N TYR A 77 -7.87 16.39 20.72
CA TYR A 77 -8.85 17.38 21.15
C TYR A 77 -10.25 16.80 21.35
N THR A 78 -10.74 15.94 20.42
CA THR A 78 -12.09 15.38 20.55
C THR A 78 -12.17 14.27 21.59
N VAL A 79 -11.19 13.35 21.59
CA VAL A 79 -11.27 12.13 22.40
C VAL A 79 -10.64 12.32 23.77
N THR A 80 -9.40 12.84 23.81
CA THR A 80 -8.63 12.89 25.05
C THR A 80 -8.97 14.14 25.87
N LEU A 81 -9.08 15.30 25.24
CA LEU A 81 -9.39 16.57 25.92
C LEU A 81 -10.88 16.86 25.96
N LYS A 82 -11.71 16.16 25.14
CA LYS A 82 -13.17 16.36 25.03
C LYS A 82 -13.55 17.83 24.73
N ARG A 83 -12.84 18.45 23.78
CA ARG A 83 -13.05 19.83 23.32
C ARG A 83 -13.52 19.82 21.87
N ASP A 84 -14.82 19.81 21.62
CA ASP A 84 -15.40 19.72 20.27
C ASP A 84 -15.20 21.01 19.45
N SER A 85 -15.28 22.19 20.08
CA SER A 85 -15.15 23.48 19.41
C SER A 85 -13.80 23.76 18.74
N SER A 86 -12.74 23.03 19.15
CA SER A 86 -11.39 23.16 18.57
C SER A 86 -11.21 22.34 17.28
N VAL A 87 -12.22 21.58 16.86
CA VAL A 87 -12.10 20.53 15.83
C VAL A 87 -12.66 20.96 14.47
N ASP A 88 -13.64 21.84 14.47
CA ASP A 88 -14.32 22.27 13.23
C ASP A 88 -13.37 23.05 12.32
N ASP A 89 -12.37 23.73 12.88
CA ASP A 89 -11.34 24.46 12.13
C ASP A 89 -10.19 23.59 11.62
N ILE A 90 -10.16 22.29 12.00
CA ILE A 90 -9.10 21.38 11.53
C ILE A 90 -9.38 20.92 10.10
N VAL A 91 -8.85 21.63 9.12
CA VAL A 91 -9.04 21.34 7.70
C VAL A 91 -8.35 20.03 7.31
N MET A 92 -9.14 19.07 6.81
CA MET A 92 -8.62 17.83 6.21
C MET A 92 -8.28 18.06 4.74
N SER A 93 -6.98 18.05 4.41
CA SER A 93 -6.54 18.17 3.02
C SER A 93 -7.02 16.99 2.19
N LYS A 94 -7.79 17.25 1.11
CA LYS A 94 -8.17 16.22 0.13
C LYS A 94 -6.93 15.76 -0.63
N GLN A 95 -6.68 14.46 -0.64
CA GLN A 95 -5.59 13.88 -1.44
C GLN A 95 -6.03 13.71 -2.89
N PRO A 96 -5.26 14.20 -3.90
CA PRO A 96 -5.48 13.80 -5.27
C PRO A 96 -5.22 12.29 -5.39
N ARG A 97 -6.13 11.59 -6.05
CA ARG A 97 -5.99 10.16 -6.32
C ARG A 97 -5.11 9.98 -7.56
N THR A 98 -3.81 9.80 -7.37
CA THR A 98 -2.91 9.40 -8.45
C THR A 98 -3.09 7.93 -8.78
N LEU A 99 -2.97 7.58 -10.05
CA LEU A 99 -2.96 6.18 -10.47
C LEU A 99 -1.70 5.50 -9.93
N PRO A 100 -1.80 4.25 -9.45
CA PRO A 100 -0.64 3.50 -9.01
C PRO A 100 0.29 3.22 -10.19
N VAL A 101 1.58 3.28 -9.95
CA VAL A 101 2.60 2.83 -10.90
C VAL A 101 2.62 1.31 -10.90
N ILE A 102 2.36 0.71 -12.05
CA ILE A 102 2.34 -0.74 -12.23
C ILE A 102 3.63 -1.18 -12.95
N LEU A 103 4.24 -2.23 -12.43
CA LEU A 103 5.36 -2.92 -13.08
C LEU A 103 4.80 -3.88 -14.13
N SER A 104 5.40 -3.96 -15.30
CA SER A 104 5.09 -4.99 -16.29
C SER A 104 5.56 -6.37 -15.79
N ARG A 105 5.14 -7.44 -16.47
CA ARG A 105 5.59 -8.81 -16.13
C ARG A 105 7.09 -8.99 -16.32
N GLU A 106 7.65 -8.36 -17.35
CA GLU A 106 9.08 -8.34 -17.66
C GLU A 106 9.87 -7.58 -16.58
N GLU A 107 9.39 -6.41 -16.16
CA GLU A 107 9.98 -5.63 -15.06
C GLU A 107 9.95 -6.40 -13.74
N VAL A 108 8.86 -7.13 -13.45
CA VAL A 108 8.76 -7.99 -12.26
C VAL A 108 9.75 -9.14 -12.34
N THR A 109 9.94 -9.76 -13.49
CA THR A 109 10.92 -10.83 -13.70
C THR A 109 12.34 -10.32 -13.49
N ALA A 110 12.74 -9.26 -14.18
CA ALA A 110 14.04 -8.62 -14.03
C ALA A 110 14.32 -8.17 -12.58
N PHE A 111 13.30 -7.66 -11.90
CA PHE A 111 13.37 -7.32 -10.49
C PHE A 111 13.73 -8.52 -9.62
N PHE A 112 13.02 -9.65 -9.76
CA PHE A 112 13.29 -10.85 -8.96
C PHE A 112 14.66 -11.47 -9.24
N GLU A 113 15.11 -11.47 -10.49
CA GLU A 113 16.42 -11.95 -10.89
C GLU A 113 17.56 -11.12 -10.27
N SER A 114 17.33 -9.82 -10.10
CA SER A 114 18.31 -8.90 -9.48
C SER A 114 18.51 -9.10 -7.98
N ILE A 115 17.66 -9.90 -7.30
CA ILE A 115 17.73 -10.14 -5.85
C ILE A 115 18.75 -11.23 -5.54
N ARG A 116 19.86 -10.86 -4.94
CA ARG A 116 20.98 -11.81 -4.63
C ARG A 116 20.65 -12.78 -3.49
N SER A 117 19.97 -12.30 -2.44
CA SER A 117 19.64 -13.12 -1.27
C SER A 117 18.45 -14.01 -1.55
N LEU A 118 18.60 -15.34 -1.44
CA LEU A 118 17.53 -16.32 -1.58
C LEU A 118 16.36 -16.02 -0.61
N LYS A 119 16.67 -15.67 0.64
CA LYS A 119 15.67 -15.28 1.64
C LYS A 119 14.87 -14.06 1.22
N HIS A 120 15.53 -12.98 0.79
CA HIS A 120 14.84 -11.77 0.36
C HIS A 120 14.04 -12.00 -0.93
N ARG A 121 14.55 -12.83 -1.83
CA ARG A 121 13.86 -13.25 -3.04
C ARG A 121 12.59 -14.03 -2.70
N ALA A 122 12.68 -15.03 -1.83
CA ALA A 122 11.51 -15.80 -1.37
C ALA A 122 10.45 -14.91 -0.71
N ILE A 123 10.84 -13.96 0.16
CA ILE A 123 9.93 -13.01 0.81
C ILE A 123 9.19 -12.16 -0.24
N LEU A 124 9.91 -11.55 -1.18
CA LEU A 124 9.32 -10.64 -2.17
C LEU A 124 8.49 -11.40 -3.22
N MET A 125 8.90 -12.62 -3.60
CA MET A 125 8.09 -13.49 -4.44
C MET A 125 6.80 -13.93 -3.74
N THR A 126 6.85 -14.25 -2.43
CA THR A 126 5.66 -14.54 -1.63
C THR A 126 4.72 -13.32 -1.57
N ALA A 127 5.29 -12.11 -1.38
CA ALA A 127 4.52 -10.89 -1.39
C ALA A 127 3.77 -10.65 -2.72
N TYR A 128 4.44 -10.94 -3.83
CA TYR A 128 3.85 -10.80 -5.17
C TYR A 128 2.83 -11.91 -5.45
N ALA A 129 3.20 -13.19 -5.26
CA ALA A 129 2.37 -14.33 -5.64
C ALA A 129 1.04 -14.43 -4.85
N GLY A 130 1.03 -13.97 -3.58
CA GLY A 130 -0.18 -13.92 -2.75
C GLY A 130 -0.82 -12.53 -2.66
N GLY A 131 -0.26 -11.52 -3.31
CA GLY A 131 -0.71 -10.13 -3.18
C GLY A 131 -0.63 -9.61 -1.74
N LEU A 132 0.36 -10.07 -0.96
CA LEU A 132 0.42 -9.85 0.48
C LEU A 132 1.03 -8.48 0.84
N ARG A 133 0.60 -7.94 1.98
CA ARG A 133 1.30 -6.80 2.59
C ARG A 133 2.63 -7.28 3.16
N ILE A 134 3.66 -6.44 3.13
CA ILE A 134 4.97 -6.84 3.66
C ILE A 134 4.91 -7.24 5.14
N SER A 135 4.04 -6.61 5.94
CA SER A 135 3.81 -6.98 7.33
C SER A 135 3.12 -8.34 7.50
N GLU A 136 2.34 -8.78 6.53
CA GLU A 136 1.73 -10.12 6.50
C GLU A 136 2.81 -11.15 6.17
N VAL A 137 3.58 -10.93 5.11
CA VAL A 137 4.66 -11.85 4.70
C VAL A 137 5.70 -12.05 5.79
N THR A 138 6.16 -10.95 6.42
CA THR A 138 7.19 -11.05 7.46
C THR A 138 6.72 -11.80 8.71
N ARG A 139 5.40 -11.94 8.91
CA ARG A 139 4.80 -12.66 10.04
C ARG A 139 4.28 -14.05 9.69
N LEU A 140 4.54 -14.54 8.47
CA LEU A 140 4.19 -15.91 8.10
C LEU A 140 4.97 -16.90 8.97
N LYS A 141 4.27 -17.92 9.42
CA LYS A 141 4.83 -19.07 10.12
C LYS A 141 5.00 -20.24 9.17
N VAL A 142 5.86 -21.19 9.49
CA VAL A 142 6.03 -22.40 8.67
C VAL A 142 4.70 -23.17 8.58
N GLY A 143 3.91 -23.22 9.67
CA GLY A 143 2.60 -23.87 9.71
C GLY A 143 1.48 -23.14 8.97
N ASP A 144 1.73 -21.94 8.41
CA ASP A 144 0.75 -21.24 7.58
C ASP A 144 0.74 -21.74 6.14
N ILE A 145 1.69 -22.60 5.75
CA ILE A 145 1.79 -23.20 4.42
C ILE A 145 1.03 -24.52 4.41
N ASP A 146 -0.08 -24.57 3.72
CA ASP A 146 -0.82 -25.79 3.43
C ASP A 146 -0.52 -26.26 2.00
N SER A 147 0.48 -27.13 1.87
CA SER A 147 0.89 -27.65 0.56
C SER A 147 -0.04 -28.72 0.00
N GLN A 148 -0.95 -29.30 0.83
CA GLN A 148 -1.95 -30.24 0.33
C GLN A 148 -3.12 -29.49 -0.32
N ARG A 149 -3.60 -28.42 0.33
CA ARG A 149 -4.67 -27.58 -0.20
C ARG A 149 -4.19 -26.47 -1.13
N MET A 150 -2.87 -26.33 -1.28
CA MET A 150 -2.22 -25.27 -2.08
C MET A 150 -2.66 -23.85 -1.68
N VAL A 151 -2.66 -23.58 -0.39
CA VAL A 151 -3.01 -22.26 0.18
C VAL A 151 -2.02 -21.77 1.24
N LEU A 152 -1.95 -20.46 1.42
CA LEU A 152 -1.28 -19.79 2.54
C LEU A 152 -2.34 -19.20 3.45
N ARG A 153 -2.27 -19.47 4.75
CA ARG A 153 -3.10 -18.83 5.77
C ARG A 153 -2.47 -17.50 6.18
N ILE A 154 -3.23 -16.43 6.11
CA ILE A 154 -2.80 -15.11 6.55
C ILE A 154 -3.55 -14.76 7.82
N GLU A 155 -2.88 -14.89 8.95
CA GLU A 155 -3.42 -14.52 10.26
C GLU A 155 -3.48 -13.01 10.43
N GLN A 156 -4.56 -12.52 11.03
CA GLN A 156 -4.72 -11.13 11.48
C GLN A 156 -4.30 -10.06 10.46
N GLY A 157 -4.79 -10.19 9.23
CA GLY A 157 -4.68 -9.15 8.22
C GLY A 157 -5.21 -7.80 8.73
N LYS A 158 -5.13 -6.74 7.93
CA LYS A 158 -5.67 -5.43 8.31
C LYS A 158 -7.14 -5.57 8.76
N GLY A 159 -7.38 -5.38 10.05
CA GLY A 159 -8.72 -5.49 10.67
C GLY A 159 -8.98 -6.83 11.35
N GLN A 160 -7.94 -7.62 11.67
CA GLN A 160 -8.01 -8.88 12.43
C GLN A 160 -8.87 -9.98 11.79
N VAL A 161 -8.95 -10.01 10.46
CA VAL A 161 -9.65 -11.05 9.72
C VAL A 161 -8.64 -11.95 9.04
N ASP A 162 -8.72 -13.24 9.33
CA ASP A 162 -7.94 -14.28 8.67
C ASP A 162 -8.45 -14.49 7.24
N ARG A 163 -7.55 -14.84 6.34
CA ARG A 163 -7.90 -15.24 4.99
C ARG A 163 -6.91 -16.24 4.43
N TYR A 164 -7.36 -16.98 3.43
CA TYR A 164 -6.49 -17.81 2.61
C TYR A 164 -6.15 -17.11 1.30
N VAL A 165 -4.94 -17.32 0.83
CA VAL A 165 -4.49 -16.92 -0.52
C VAL A 165 -3.88 -18.11 -1.23
N MET A 166 -3.83 -18.06 -2.56
CA MET A 166 -3.28 -19.14 -3.36
C MET A 166 -1.78 -19.35 -3.10
N LEU A 167 -1.36 -20.61 -3.05
CA LEU A 167 0.02 -21.06 -3.08
C LEU A 167 0.28 -21.71 -4.44
N SER A 168 0.90 -20.98 -5.37
CA SER A 168 1.22 -21.56 -6.67
C SER A 168 2.31 -22.64 -6.56
N PRO A 169 2.34 -23.67 -7.45
CA PRO A 169 3.40 -24.67 -7.46
C PRO A 169 4.80 -24.05 -7.49
N ARG A 170 5.00 -23.04 -8.33
CA ARG A 170 6.26 -22.30 -8.44
C ARG A 170 6.66 -21.62 -7.13
N LEU A 171 5.72 -21.02 -6.41
CA LEU A 171 6.00 -20.42 -5.09
C LEU A 171 6.37 -21.51 -4.07
N LEU A 172 5.67 -22.63 -4.07
CA LEU A 172 5.98 -23.76 -3.17
C LEU A 172 7.40 -24.28 -3.37
N GLU A 173 7.86 -24.43 -4.61
CA GLU A 173 9.24 -24.83 -4.95
C GLU A 173 10.27 -23.84 -4.39
N ILE A 174 10.04 -22.53 -4.58
CA ILE A 174 10.90 -21.47 -4.07
C ILE A 174 10.97 -21.51 -2.53
N LEU A 175 9.83 -21.71 -1.88
CA LEU A 175 9.76 -21.80 -0.42
C LEU A 175 10.45 -23.06 0.12
N ARG A 176 10.34 -24.20 -0.59
CA ARG A 176 11.06 -25.44 -0.26
C ARG A 176 12.57 -25.27 -0.40
N THR A 177 13.04 -24.70 -1.49
CA THR A 177 14.45 -24.38 -1.71
C THR A 177 15.00 -23.47 -0.61
N TYR A 178 14.25 -22.42 -0.28
CA TYR A 178 14.61 -21.54 0.83
C TYR A 178 14.63 -22.28 2.18
N TRP A 179 13.62 -23.11 2.44
CA TRP A 179 13.52 -23.86 3.70
C TRP A 179 14.69 -24.85 3.87
N GLN A 180 15.12 -25.51 2.80
CA GLN A 180 16.27 -26.44 2.82
C GLN A 180 17.57 -25.77 3.29
N THR A 181 17.76 -24.47 2.99
CA THR A 181 18.98 -23.75 3.38
C THR A 181 18.96 -23.26 4.82
N GLY A 182 17.81 -22.88 5.36
CA GLY A 182 17.71 -22.22 6.66
C GLY A 182 16.92 -22.98 7.73
N ARG A 183 16.13 -23.98 7.34
CA ARG A 183 15.26 -24.81 8.18
C ARG A 183 14.54 -24.04 9.31
N PRO A 184 13.84 -22.92 9.00
CA PRO A 184 13.16 -22.15 10.00
C PRO A 184 12.10 -23.00 10.72
N GLN A 185 11.99 -22.84 12.05
CA GLN A 185 11.11 -23.69 12.88
C GLN A 185 9.74 -23.03 13.11
N HIS A 186 9.70 -21.75 13.42
CA HIS A 186 8.48 -21.04 13.75
C HIS A 186 8.13 -19.99 12.69
N TRP A 187 8.91 -18.91 12.63
CA TRP A 187 8.72 -17.90 11.60
C TRP A 187 9.26 -18.39 10.27
N LEU A 188 8.47 -18.32 9.22
CA LEU A 188 8.93 -18.70 7.87
C LEU A 188 10.15 -17.88 7.46
N PHE A 189 10.17 -16.61 7.84
CA PHE A 189 11.27 -15.67 7.57
C PHE A 189 11.78 -15.06 8.88
N PRO A 190 12.61 -15.77 9.64
CA PRO A 190 13.15 -15.26 10.90
C PRO A 190 14.01 -14.02 10.68
N GLY A 191 14.13 -13.16 11.67
CA GLY A 191 14.99 -11.98 11.68
C GLY A 191 16.46 -12.31 11.95
N ARG A 192 17.12 -11.40 12.67
CA ARG A 192 18.46 -11.62 13.23
C ARG A 192 18.44 -12.72 14.29
N PHE A 193 17.41 -12.76 15.10
CA PHE A 193 17.14 -13.78 16.09
C PHE A 193 16.05 -14.71 15.58
N ALA A 194 16.19 -16.02 15.82
CA ALA A 194 15.27 -17.04 15.28
C ALA A 194 13.84 -16.94 15.84
N ASP A 195 13.69 -16.42 17.05
CA ASP A 195 12.43 -16.20 17.76
C ASP A 195 11.65 -14.96 17.29
N GLN A 196 12.26 -14.12 16.44
CA GLN A 196 11.67 -12.89 15.93
C GLN A 196 11.54 -12.91 14.40
N PRO A 197 10.44 -12.37 13.85
CA PRO A 197 10.28 -12.27 12.40
C PRO A 197 11.22 -11.21 11.82
N ILE A 198 11.54 -11.33 10.55
CA ILE A 198 12.32 -10.32 9.84
C ILE A 198 11.64 -8.95 9.85
N VAL A 199 12.41 -7.90 10.07
CA VAL A 199 11.88 -6.53 10.12
C VAL A 199 11.50 -6.04 8.72
N PRO A 200 10.30 -5.47 8.53
CA PRO A 200 9.87 -4.95 7.22
C PRO A 200 10.82 -3.92 6.59
N GLY A 201 11.55 -3.18 7.42
CA GLY A 201 12.56 -2.22 6.97
C GLY A 201 13.69 -2.85 6.15
N THR A 202 14.18 -4.02 6.57
CA THR A 202 15.20 -4.80 5.85
C THR A 202 14.73 -5.16 4.44
N ILE A 203 13.47 -5.57 4.30
CA ILE A 203 12.91 -5.95 3.00
C ILE A 203 12.69 -4.73 2.10
N ARG A 204 12.31 -3.58 2.67
CA ARG A 204 12.24 -2.33 1.89
C ARG A 204 13.60 -1.94 1.31
N LEU A 205 14.65 -2.07 2.11
CA LEU A 205 16.02 -1.80 1.64
C LEU A 205 16.45 -2.78 0.54
N ALA A 206 16.20 -4.09 0.73
CA ALA A 206 16.46 -5.11 -0.27
C ALA A 206 15.70 -4.83 -1.58
N CYS A 207 14.45 -4.40 -1.49
CA CYS A 207 13.62 -4.01 -2.62
C CYS A 207 14.22 -2.81 -3.38
N GLN A 208 14.69 -1.77 -2.68
CA GLN A 208 15.34 -0.62 -3.30
C GLN A 208 16.65 -1.00 -4.01
N GLN A 209 17.45 -1.87 -3.40
CA GLN A 209 18.70 -2.36 -3.99
C GLN A 209 18.43 -3.20 -5.24
N ALA A 210 17.45 -4.09 -5.21
CA ALA A 210 17.04 -4.90 -6.34
C ALA A 210 16.55 -4.02 -7.51
N ARG A 211 15.69 -3.03 -7.24
CA ARG A 211 15.23 -2.06 -8.23
C ARG A 211 16.40 -1.40 -8.97
N ARG A 212 17.40 -0.90 -8.21
CA ARG A 212 18.57 -0.23 -8.79
C ARG A 212 19.38 -1.18 -9.69
N ARG A 213 19.57 -2.45 -9.26
CA ARG A 213 20.31 -3.45 -10.04
C ARG A 213 19.56 -3.87 -11.30
N ALA A 214 18.23 -3.94 -11.23
CA ALA A 214 17.37 -4.25 -12.38
C ALA A 214 17.24 -3.06 -13.38
N GLY A 215 17.80 -1.89 -13.08
CA GLY A 215 17.68 -0.70 -13.95
C GLY A 215 16.25 -0.14 -14.04
N ILE A 216 15.37 -0.49 -13.11
CA ILE A 216 13.96 -0.05 -13.16
C ILE A 216 13.85 1.39 -12.69
N SER A 217 13.41 2.28 -13.58
CA SER A 217 13.20 3.71 -13.28
C SER A 217 11.99 3.95 -12.37
N LYS A 218 10.93 3.17 -12.54
CA LYS A 218 9.71 3.24 -11.73
C LYS A 218 9.99 3.01 -10.24
N PRO A 219 9.25 3.65 -9.32
CA PRO A 219 9.39 3.41 -7.88
C PRO A 219 8.90 2.00 -7.52
N VAL A 220 9.82 1.10 -7.16
CA VAL A 220 9.49 -0.25 -6.71
C VAL A 220 9.54 -0.33 -5.19
N THR A 221 8.45 -0.74 -4.61
CA THR A 221 8.28 -1.00 -3.17
C THR A 221 7.58 -2.36 -2.99
N PRO A 222 7.59 -2.98 -1.81
CA PRO A 222 6.76 -4.17 -1.58
C PRO A 222 5.26 -3.92 -1.85
N HIS A 223 4.81 -2.68 -1.72
CA HIS A 223 3.41 -2.32 -2.04
C HIS A 223 3.16 -2.24 -3.54
N SER A 224 4.15 -1.83 -4.34
CA SER A 224 4.06 -1.87 -5.81
C SER A 224 3.92 -3.29 -6.34
N LEU A 225 4.57 -4.28 -5.72
CA LEU A 225 4.40 -5.70 -6.07
C LEU A 225 2.96 -6.16 -5.85
N ARG A 226 2.33 -5.74 -4.76
CA ARG A 226 0.91 -6.02 -4.51
C ARG A 226 -0.01 -5.32 -5.50
N HIS A 227 0.34 -4.13 -5.97
CA HIS A 227 -0.39 -3.45 -7.04
C HIS A 227 -0.24 -4.20 -8.37
N ALA A 228 1.00 -4.61 -8.71
CA ALA A 228 1.25 -5.42 -9.90
C ALA A 228 0.48 -6.75 -9.86
N PHE A 229 0.47 -7.47 -8.72
CA PHE A 229 -0.34 -8.68 -8.54
C PHE A 229 -1.82 -8.44 -8.89
N ALA A 230 -2.43 -7.40 -8.31
CA ALA A 230 -3.84 -7.12 -8.54
C ALA A 230 -4.15 -6.75 -10.00
N THR A 231 -3.27 -5.96 -10.62
CA THR A 231 -3.42 -5.57 -12.02
C THR A 231 -3.20 -6.76 -12.97
N HIS A 232 -2.17 -7.57 -12.75
CA HIS A 232 -1.89 -8.75 -13.57
C HIS A 232 -2.99 -9.82 -13.48
N LEU A 233 -3.63 -10.00 -12.30
CA LEU A 233 -4.80 -10.86 -12.16
C LEU A 233 -6.00 -10.31 -12.95
N LEU A 234 -6.24 -9.01 -12.86
CA LEU A 234 -7.33 -8.38 -13.60
C LEU A 234 -7.11 -8.50 -15.11
N GLU A 235 -5.87 -8.27 -15.59
CA GLU A 235 -5.48 -8.43 -16.99
C GLU A 235 -5.55 -9.88 -17.49
N SER A 236 -5.44 -10.86 -16.59
CA SER A 236 -5.65 -12.27 -16.89
C SER A 236 -7.13 -12.72 -16.75
N GLY A 237 -8.07 -11.78 -16.61
CA GLY A 237 -9.50 -12.07 -16.59
C GLY A 237 -10.10 -12.40 -15.22
N THR A 238 -9.30 -12.30 -14.13
CA THR A 238 -9.84 -12.53 -12.78
C THR A 238 -10.80 -11.41 -12.38
N ASP A 239 -11.97 -11.75 -11.89
CA ASP A 239 -12.96 -10.77 -11.48
C ASP A 239 -12.53 -9.94 -10.24
N VAL A 240 -13.04 -8.71 -10.15
CA VAL A 240 -12.66 -7.73 -9.14
C VAL A 240 -13.03 -8.18 -7.71
N ARG A 241 -14.09 -8.97 -7.57
CA ARG A 241 -14.52 -9.48 -6.27
C ARG A 241 -13.55 -10.50 -5.72
N THR A 242 -13.12 -11.44 -6.55
CA THR A 242 -12.08 -12.42 -6.22
C THR A 242 -10.77 -11.71 -5.83
N ILE A 243 -10.35 -10.70 -6.61
CA ILE A 243 -9.17 -9.88 -6.27
C ILE A 243 -9.36 -9.16 -4.92
N GLN A 244 -10.55 -8.63 -4.64
CA GLN A 244 -10.87 -8.01 -3.36
C GLN A 244 -10.67 -8.99 -2.18
N LEU A 245 -11.18 -10.20 -2.31
CA LEU A 245 -11.06 -11.25 -1.30
C LEU A 245 -9.59 -11.63 -1.06
N LEU A 246 -8.84 -11.92 -2.12
CA LEU A 246 -7.41 -12.26 -2.06
C LEU A 246 -6.59 -11.15 -1.37
N LEU A 247 -6.86 -9.90 -1.71
CA LEU A 247 -6.20 -8.76 -1.11
C LEU A 247 -6.67 -8.46 0.33
N GLY A 248 -7.79 -8.98 0.77
CA GLY A 248 -8.40 -8.64 2.07
C GLY A 248 -8.74 -7.16 2.16
N HIS A 249 -9.39 -6.61 1.12
CA HIS A 249 -9.90 -5.24 1.13
C HIS A 249 -11.31 -5.21 1.69
N ARG A 250 -11.55 -4.43 2.75
CA ARG A 250 -12.89 -4.25 3.33
C ARG A 250 -13.88 -3.57 2.39
N SER A 251 -13.39 -2.70 1.49
CA SER A 251 -14.21 -1.95 0.54
C SER A 251 -13.81 -2.27 -0.89
N LEU A 252 -14.81 -2.51 -1.73
CA LEU A 252 -14.63 -2.71 -3.17
C LEU A 252 -14.00 -1.48 -3.84
N ALA A 253 -14.30 -0.26 -3.35
CA ALA A 253 -13.71 0.98 -3.84
C ALA A 253 -12.16 1.01 -3.75
N THR A 254 -11.57 0.23 -2.84
CA THR A 254 -10.11 0.09 -2.76
C THR A 254 -9.55 -0.77 -3.89
N THR A 255 -10.32 -1.76 -4.35
CA THR A 255 -9.92 -2.71 -5.41
C THR A 255 -10.24 -2.13 -6.79
N SER A 256 -11.37 -1.43 -6.94
CA SER A 256 -11.82 -0.87 -8.22
C SER A 256 -10.86 0.14 -8.84
N ARG A 257 -9.91 0.68 -8.07
CA ARG A 257 -8.84 1.52 -8.64
C ARG A 257 -7.95 0.77 -9.64
N TYR A 258 -7.86 -0.55 -9.54
CA TYR A 258 -7.09 -1.36 -10.49
C TYR A 258 -7.77 -1.45 -11.86
N LEU A 259 -9.10 -1.31 -11.92
CA LEU A 259 -9.84 -1.21 -13.19
C LEU A 259 -9.36 -0.02 -14.05
N LYS A 260 -8.89 1.05 -13.39
CA LYS A 260 -8.41 2.26 -14.08
C LYS A 260 -7.01 2.13 -14.69
N VAL A 261 -6.26 1.10 -14.32
CA VAL A 261 -4.87 0.89 -14.75
C VAL A 261 -4.68 -0.41 -15.54
N ALA A 262 -5.67 -1.30 -15.55
CA ALA A 262 -5.66 -2.48 -16.41
C ALA A 262 -5.91 -2.06 -17.87
N THR A 263 -4.84 -2.03 -18.65
CA THR A 263 -4.88 -1.55 -20.04
C THR A 263 -5.46 -2.59 -20.99
N SER A 264 -5.33 -3.88 -20.67
CA SER A 264 -5.87 -4.97 -21.52
C SER A 264 -7.38 -4.86 -21.73
N THR A 265 -8.13 -4.54 -20.68
CA THR A 265 -9.59 -4.34 -20.77
C THR A 265 -9.93 -3.13 -21.63
N ILE A 266 -9.14 -2.04 -21.53
CA ILE A 266 -9.33 -0.84 -22.35
C ILE A 266 -8.99 -1.13 -23.81
N CYS A 267 -7.85 -1.79 -24.06
CA CYS A 267 -7.41 -2.15 -25.42
C CYS A 267 -8.30 -3.22 -26.10
N ALA A 268 -8.94 -4.10 -25.32
CA ALA A 268 -9.90 -5.07 -25.85
C ALA A 268 -11.29 -4.48 -26.13
N THR A 269 -11.56 -3.24 -25.73
CA THR A 269 -12.83 -2.57 -25.99
C THR A 269 -12.82 -2.02 -27.41
N ILE A 270 -13.75 -2.49 -28.24
CA ILE A 270 -13.93 -2.01 -29.61
C ILE A 270 -14.44 -0.56 -29.54
N SER A 271 -13.79 0.34 -30.25
CA SER A 271 -14.24 1.72 -30.35
C SER A 271 -15.63 1.79 -30.98
N PRO A 272 -16.58 2.58 -30.46
CA PRO A 272 -17.84 2.81 -31.16
C PRO A 272 -17.67 3.30 -32.60
N LEU A 273 -16.57 3.98 -32.91
CA LEU A 273 -16.23 4.41 -34.27
C LEU A 273 -16.00 3.20 -35.21
N ASP A 274 -15.38 2.13 -34.70
CA ASP A 274 -15.09 0.90 -35.48
C ASP A 274 -16.37 0.04 -35.70
N LEU A 275 -17.45 0.34 -34.96
CA LEU A 275 -18.77 -0.27 -35.12
C LEU A 275 -19.67 0.50 -36.09
N LEU A 276 -19.27 1.68 -36.53
CA LEU A 276 -20.00 2.44 -37.54
C LEU A 276 -19.81 1.79 -38.94
N PRO A 277 -20.80 1.86 -39.83
CA PRO A 277 -20.60 1.54 -41.24
C PRO A 277 -19.45 2.36 -41.82
N GLN A 278 -18.66 1.77 -42.72
CA GLN A 278 -17.57 2.49 -43.37
C GLN A 278 -18.09 3.81 -43.91
N LEU A 279 -17.52 4.92 -43.44
CA LEU A 279 -17.82 6.23 -44.01
C LEU A 279 -17.30 6.21 -45.44
N VAL A 280 -18.20 6.36 -46.42
CA VAL A 280 -17.83 6.55 -47.82
C VAL A 280 -17.02 7.86 -47.88
N ALA A 281 -15.79 7.77 -48.38
CA ALA A 281 -14.99 8.98 -48.58
C ALA A 281 -15.81 9.97 -49.43
N PRO A 282 -15.86 11.24 -49.07
CA PRO A 282 -16.49 12.25 -49.95
C PRO A 282 -15.82 12.16 -51.33
N ASP A 283 -16.63 12.06 -52.36
CA ASP A 283 -16.14 12.07 -53.74
C ASP A 283 -15.16 13.23 -53.90
N SER A 284 -14.00 12.94 -54.47
CA SER A 284 -13.01 13.97 -54.79
C SER A 284 -13.72 15.06 -55.62
N PRO A 285 -13.50 16.33 -55.36
CA PRO A 285 -14.15 17.37 -56.13
C PRO A 285 -13.82 17.16 -57.60
N GLU A 286 -14.86 17.09 -58.45
CA GLU A 286 -14.74 17.05 -59.92
C GLU A 286 -13.79 18.18 -60.34
N GLU A 287 -12.75 17.80 -61.08
CA GLU A 287 -11.86 18.80 -61.72
C GLU A 287 -12.72 19.69 -62.65
N PRO A 288 -12.63 21.02 -62.55
CA PRO A 288 -13.40 21.88 -63.40
C PRO A 288 -13.04 21.59 -64.88
N PRO A 289 -14.02 21.60 -65.78
CA PRO A 289 -13.79 21.31 -67.18
C PRO A 289 -12.76 22.31 -67.77
N VAL A 290 -11.72 21.74 -68.37
CA VAL A 290 -10.72 22.52 -69.11
C VAL A 290 -11.37 23.04 -70.37
N ASN A 291 -11.72 24.35 -70.37
CA ASN A 291 -12.18 25.02 -71.59
C ASN A 291 -10.97 25.31 -72.47
N PHE A 292 -11.00 24.75 -73.71
CA PHE A 292 -10.13 25.15 -74.79
C PHE A 292 -10.58 26.46 -75.37
#